data_354e19956c1fc81e5770f547d85abd4f
#
_entry.id   354e19956c1fc81e5770f547d85abd4f
#
_cell.length_a   1.000
_cell.length_b   1.000
_cell.length_c   1.000
_cell.angle_alpha   90.00
_cell.angle_beta   90.00
_cell.angle_gamma   90.00
#
_symmetry.space_group_name_H-M   'P 1'
#
loop_
_entity.id
_entity.type
_entity.pdbx_description
1 polymer ?
#
loop_
_entity_poly.entity_id
_entity_poly.type
_entity_poly.pdbx_seq_one_letter_code
_entity_poly.pdbx_strand_id
1 'polypeptide(L)'
;EKDDNDEQFAPTKEGEQNEVLQSTDEEKLGRAAQYMRELIKRQVRSNDLPRAGSLTDSTVLRRKGRLKEQDPLIEFMVEMHKTHTTEEVMQKVEGWINETLQFPKERRQFTRLHKMVPQVGYFFHSLPLTKALKEYDEFSHLTKRQYVLPNFAEIRHILNIAQVHVSAKNVRLVTFDADGTLYQDGKHFEDDNKMIDKIIQLMELGIHVAIVTAAGYPGQPEKFEERTRGLLDQFKKQKLPPSITKYFHVMGGECNYLLNLDETYGLQFVSNEDWATVEQYGWREGKDLQAFLDRAEIFLTNYSRYLGVDCDV
;
A
#
# COMPACT_ATOMS: atom_id res chain seq x y z
N GLU A 1 63.19 -24.56 47.99
CA GLU A 1 62.72 -23.46 48.84
C GLU A 1 62.70 -22.18 48.05
N LYS A 2 61.60 -21.86 47.54
CA LYS A 2 60.90 -20.62 47.22
C LYS A 2 60.14 -20.68 45.90
N ASP A 3 58.87 -20.86 46.08
CA ASP A 3 57.87 -20.70 45.08
C ASP A 3 57.73 -19.21 44.76
N ASP A 4 57.79 -18.87 43.46
CA ASP A 4 57.27 -17.60 42.92
C ASP A 4 56.11 -17.92 42.03
N ASN A 5 54.93 -17.57 42.50
CA ASN A 5 53.68 -17.60 41.76
C ASN A 5 53.59 -16.37 40.87
N ASP A 6 53.72 -16.55 39.57
CA ASP A 6 53.29 -15.55 38.59
C ASP A 6 51.80 -15.82 38.20
N GLU A 7 50.90 -15.10 38.78
CA GLU A 7 49.51 -15.03 38.31
C GLU A 7 49.42 -14.23 37.01
N GLN A 8 49.30 -14.95 35.89
CA GLN A 8 48.92 -14.33 34.61
C GLN A 8 47.43 -13.97 34.63
N PHE A 9 47.17 -12.68 34.57
CA PHE A 9 45.79 -12.17 34.33
C PHE A 9 45.30 -12.61 32.96
N ALA A 10 44.28 -13.47 32.91
CA ALA A 10 43.55 -13.80 31.72
C ALA A 10 42.62 -12.61 31.33
N PRO A 11 42.53 -12.25 30.01
CA PRO A 11 41.64 -11.17 29.60
C PRO A 11 40.17 -11.56 29.80
N THR A 12 39.42 -10.62 30.33
CA THR A 12 38.01 -10.76 30.66
C THR A 12 37.18 -11.03 29.40
N LYS A 13 36.32 -12.05 29.47
CA LYS A 13 35.41 -12.48 28.38
C LYS A 13 34.45 -11.41 27.82
N GLU A 14 34.33 -10.26 28.46
CA GLU A 14 33.51 -9.13 28.00
C GLU A 14 34.14 -8.35 26.83
N GLY A 15 35.47 -8.31 26.71
CA GLY A 15 36.15 -7.67 25.57
C GLY A 15 35.99 -8.44 24.27
N GLU A 16 36.09 -9.78 24.32
CA GLU A 16 35.94 -10.64 23.14
C GLU A 16 34.50 -10.66 22.58
N GLN A 17 33.49 -10.59 23.45
CA GLN A 17 32.07 -10.56 23.01
C GLN A 17 31.72 -9.24 22.32
N ASN A 18 32.30 -8.13 22.71
CA ASN A 18 32.05 -6.83 22.06
C ASN A 18 32.76 -6.72 20.69
N GLU A 19 33.95 -7.28 20.51
CA GLU A 19 34.60 -7.31 19.19
C GLU A 19 33.88 -8.23 18.19
N VAL A 20 33.39 -9.38 18.64
CA VAL A 20 32.65 -10.33 17.77
C VAL A 20 31.28 -9.75 17.36
N LEU A 21 30.62 -9.00 18.25
CA LEU A 21 29.34 -8.34 17.93
C LEU A 21 29.54 -7.17 16.96
N GLN A 22 30.61 -6.39 17.06
CA GLN A 22 30.89 -5.30 16.14
C GLN A 22 31.27 -5.80 14.75
N SER A 23 32.06 -6.86 14.61
CA SER A 23 32.44 -7.45 13.31
C SER A 23 31.23 -8.05 12.57
N THR A 24 30.29 -8.67 13.30
CA THR A 24 29.05 -9.24 12.69
C THR A 24 28.07 -8.17 12.21
N ASP A 25 28.00 -7.03 12.86
CA ASP A 25 27.11 -5.95 12.44
C ASP A 25 27.68 -5.16 11.24
N GLU A 26 28.99 -4.95 11.18
CA GLU A 26 29.66 -4.39 10.00
C GLU A 26 29.55 -5.32 8.78
N GLU A 27 29.69 -6.62 8.94
CA GLU A 27 29.50 -7.57 7.85
C GLU A 27 28.04 -7.66 7.37
N LYS A 28 27.07 -7.56 8.26
CA LYS A 28 25.64 -7.51 7.90
C LYS A 28 25.34 -6.21 7.17
N LEU A 29 25.86 -5.08 7.66
CA LEU A 29 25.72 -3.77 7.01
C LEU A 29 26.37 -3.77 5.62
N GLY A 30 27.56 -4.36 5.48
CA GLY A 30 28.25 -4.51 4.19
C GLY A 30 27.46 -5.34 3.18
N ARG A 31 26.86 -6.45 3.60
CA ARG A 31 26.00 -7.30 2.75
C ARG A 31 24.72 -6.59 2.35
N ALA A 32 24.07 -5.90 3.28
CA ALA A 32 22.86 -5.11 2.99
C ALA A 32 23.17 -3.99 1.99
N ALA A 33 24.29 -3.30 2.16
CA ALA A 33 24.72 -2.23 1.26
C ALA A 33 25.09 -2.76 -0.15
N GLN A 34 25.71 -3.92 -0.24
CA GLN A 34 26.01 -4.57 -1.53
C GLN A 34 24.72 -4.97 -2.24
N TYR A 35 23.75 -5.54 -1.52
CA TYR A 35 22.44 -5.89 -2.06
C TYR A 35 21.68 -4.67 -2.59
N MET A 36 21.67 -3.57 -1.83
CA MET A 36 21.04 -2.32 -2.27
C MET A 36 21.73 -1.69 -3.47
N ARG A 37 23.06 -1.74 -3.56
CA ARG A 37 23.80 -1.31 -4.77
C ARG A 37 23.38 -2.12 -6.00
N GLU A 38 23.23 -3.42 -5.87
CA GLU A 38 22.76 -4.28 -6.97
C GLU A 38 21.30 -3.96 -7.35
N LEU A 39 20.43 -3.67 -6.37
CA LEU A 39 19.07 -3.22 -6.63
C LEU A 39 19.03 -1.88 -7.38
N ILE A 40 19.81 -0.89 -6.93
CA ILE A 40 19.92 0.43 -7.58
C ILE A 40 20.49 0.27 -9.00
N LYS A 41 21.54 -0.52 -9.19
CA LYS A 41 22.08 -0.81 -10.53
C LYS A 41 21.06 -1.47 -11.45
N ARG A 42 20.26 -2.40 -10.93
CA ARG A 42 19.16 -3.03 -11.68
C ARG A 42 18.08 -2.01 -12.04
N GLN A 43 17.77 -1.10 -11.15
CA GLN A 43 16.76 -0.05 -11.35
C GLN A 43 17.25 1.02 -12.34
N VAL A 44 18.52 1.41 -12.29
CA VAL A 44 19.16 2.31 -13.25
C VAL A 44 19.20 1.68 -14.64
N ARG A 45 19.63 0.41 -14.76
CA ARG A 45 19.62 -0.33 -16.04
C ARG A 45 18.20 -0.50 -16.63
N SER A 46 17.16 -0.58 -15.78
CA SER A 46 15.78 -0.62 -16.25
C SER A 46 15.24 0.75 -16.71
N ASN A 47 15.91 1.84 -16.37
CA ASN A 47 15.56 3.20 -16.81
C ASN A 47 16.17 3.59 -18.16
N ASP A 48 17.15 2.81 -18.69
CA ASP A 48 17.74 3.00 -20.01
C ASP A 48 16.86 2.48 -21.17
N LEU A 49 15.65 2.01 -20.88
CA LEU A 49 14.65 1.73 -21.92
C LEU A 49 14.25 3.03 -22.62
N PRO A 50 14.22 3.05 -23.97
CA PRO A 50 13.87 4.25 -24.70
C PRO A 50 12.55 4.80 -24.19
N ARG A 51 12.53 6.11 -23.91
CA ARG A 51 11.31 6.84 -23.53
C ARG A 51 10.31 6.70 -24.66
N ALA A 52 9.48 5.65 -24.61
CA ALA A 52 8.30 5.56 -25.45
C ALA A 52 7.43 6.78 -25.13
N GLY A 53 6.94 7.45 -26.16
CA GLY A 53 6.37 8.78 -26.13
C GLY A 53 5.14 9.05 -25.28
N SER A 54 4.77 8.14 -24.40
CA SER A 54 3.73 8.35 -23.39
C SER A 54 4.22 7.73 -22.06
N LEU A 55 4.34 8.58 -21.04
CA LEU A 55 4.61 8.15 -19.66
C LEU A 55 3.60 7.10 -19.19
N THR A 56 2.38 7.15 -19.69
CA THR A 56 1.30 6.21 -19.40
C THR A 56 1.62 4.81 -19.89
N ASP A 57 2.16 4.65 -21.09
CA ASP A 57 2.42 3.33 -21.67
C ASP A 57 3.59 2.61 -21.00
N SER A 58 4.66 3.34 -20.64
CA SER A 58 5.79 2.75 -19.92
C SER A 58 5.42 2.32 -18.50
N THR A 59 4.55 3.07 -17.83
CA THR A 59 4.05 2.76 -16.48
C THR A 59 3.10 1.55 -16.51
N VAL A 60 2.22 1.49 -17.51
CA VAL A 60 1.31 0.36 -17.72
C VAL A 60 2.09 -0.93 -18.05
N LEU A 61 3.12 -0.87 -18.89
CA LEU A 61 3.95 -2.02 -19.22
C LEU A 61 4.76 -2.53 -18.01
N ARG A 62 5.31 -1.63 -17.19
CA ARG A 62 5.97 -2.00 -15.93
C ARG A 62 5.01 -2.64 -14.93
N ARG A 63 3.81 -2.08 -14.78
CA ARG A 63 2.77 -2.65 -13.91
C ARG A 63 2.33 -4.03 -14.38
N LYS A 64 2.19 -4.25 -15.70
CA LYS A 64 1.83 -5.58 -16.24
C LYS A 64 2.86 -6.64 -15.88
N GLY A 65 4.15 -6.38 -16.02
CA GLY A 65 5.20 -7.31 -15.63
C GLY A 65 5.18 -7.62 -14.12
N ARG A 66 5.16 -6.59 -13.27
CA ARG A 66 5.16 -6.76 -11.81
C ARG A 66 3.89 -7.41 -11.27
N LEU A 67 2.73 -7.06 -11.81
CA LEU A 67 1.45 -7.63 -11.39
C LEU A 67 1.36 -9.11 -11.73
N LYS A 68 1.96 -9.52 -12.84
CA LYS A 68 1.99 -10.91 -13.26
C LYS A 68 2.79 -11.79 -12.28
N GLU A 69 3.88 -11.26 -11.74
CA GLU A 69 4.72 -11.97 -10.77
C GLU A 69 4.19 -11.92 -9.33
N GLN A 70 3.17 -11.10 -9.05
CA GLN A 70 2.70 -10.83 -7.68
C GLN A 70 1.39 -11.50 -7.30
N ASP A 71 0.66 -12.09 -8.25
CA ASP A 71 -0.63 -12.71 -7.96
C ASP A 71 -0.79 -14.09 -8.62
N PRO A 72 -0.30 -15.14 -7.94
CA PRO A 72 -0.37 -16.52 -8.45
C PRO A 72 -1.79 -17.00 -8.71
N LEU A 73 -2.79 -16.50 -7.96
CA LEU A 73 -4.18 -16.88 -8.17
C LEU A 73 -4.70 -16.35 -9.52
N ILE A 74 -4.41 -15.09 -9.81
CA ILE A 74 -4.84 -14.48 -11.09
C ILE A 74 -4.17 -15.19 -12.27
N GLU A 75 -2.87 -15.46 -12.17
CA GLU A 75 -2.15 -16.19 -13.21
C GLU A 75 -2.73 -17.58 -13.44
N PHE A 76 -3.02 -18.30 -12.36
CA PHE A 76 -3.67 -19.59 -12.42
C PHE A 76 -5.05 -19.50 -13.08
N MET A 77 -5.86 -18.50 -12.73
CA MET A 77 -7.18 -18.29 -13.35
C MET A 77 -7.05 -17.97 -14.84
N VAL A 78 -6.11 -17.12 -15.25
CA VAL A 78 -5.84 -16.83 -16.66
C VAL A 78 -5.46 -18.13 -17.42
N GLU A 79 -4.61 -18.95 -16.81
CA GLU A 79 -4.19 -20.22 -17.43
C GLU A 79 -5.36 -21.20 -17.57
N MET A 80 -6.28 -21.25 -16.61
CA MET A 80 -7.48 -22.08 -16.68
C MET A 80 -8.37 -21.76 -17.90
N HIS A 81 -8.39 -20.51 -18.37
CA HIS A 81 -9.19 -20.11 -19.54
C HIS A 81 -8.75 -20.75 -20.86
N LYS A 82 -7.60 -21.42 -20.89
CA LYS A 82 -7.21 -22.23 -22.06
C LYS A 82 -8.08 -23.46 -22.27
N THR A 83 -8.75 -23.94 -21.22
CA THR A 83 -9.52 -25.17 -21.24
C THR A 83 -10.94 -25.05 -20.67
N HIS A 84 -11.29 -23.91 -20.10
CA HIS A 84 -12.57 -23.67 -19.43
C HIS A 84 -13.14 -22.32 -19.87
N THR A 85 -14.45 -22.19 -19.84
CA THR A 85 -15.13 -20.91 -20.03
C THR A 85 -14.91 -20.00 -18.84
N THR A 86 -15.14 -18.70 -19.01
CA THR A 86 -14.98 -17.72 -17.94
C THR A 86 -15.90 -18.02 -16.76
N GLU A 87 -17.14 -18.41 -17.02
CA GLU A 87 -18.10 -18.81 -16.01
C GLU A 87 -17.63 -20.03 -15.21
N GLU A 88 -17.14 -21.05 -15.89
CA GLU A 88 -16.61 -22.27 -15.25
C GLU A 88 -15.39 -21.96 -14.37
N VAL A 89 -14.48 -21.08 -14.82
CA VAL A 89 -13.33 -20.66 -14.03
C VAL A 89 -13.79 -19.97 -12.75
N MET A 90 -14.68 -18.99 -12.85
CA MET A 90 -15.17 -18.25 -11.68
C MET A 90 -15.91 -19.16 -10.71
N GLN A 91 -16.79 -20.05 -11.21
CA GLN A 91 -17.52 -20.99 -10.37
C GLN A 91 -16.60 -21.98 -9.64
N LYS A 92 -15.61 -22.53 -10.34
CA LYS A 92 -14.65 -23.47 -9.72
C LYS A 92 -13.80 -22.80 -8.66
N VAL A 93 -13.24 -21.63 -8.96
CA VAL A 93 -12.38 -20.90 -8.01
C VAL A 93 -13.19 -20.44 -6.80
N GLU A 94 -14.40 -19.92 -6.98
CA GLU A 94 -15.32 -19.60 -5.88
C GLU A 94 -15.59 -20.80 -4.99
N GLY A 95 -15.87 -21.98 -5.60
CA GLY A 95 -16.07 -23.23 -4.86
C GLY A 95 -14.84 -23.66 -4.06
N TRP A 96 -13.64 -23.54 -4.60
CA TRP A 96 -12.40 -23.89 -3.90
C TRP A 96 -12.02 -22.91 -2.79
N ILE A 97 -12.34 -21.62 -2.96
CA ILE A 97 -12.21 -20.64 -1.88
C ILE A 97 -13.16 -21.00 -0.72
N ASN A 98 -14.42 -21.32 -1.04
CA ASN A 98 -15.41 -21.72 -0.05
C ASN A 98 -15.02 -23.02 0.67
N GLU A 99 -14.50 -24.01 -0.07
CA GLU A 99 -13.92 -25.23 0.51
C GLU A 99 -12.79 -24.89 1.48
N THR A 100 -11.86 -24.02 1.06
CA THR A 100 -10.71 -23.61 1.90
C THR A 100 -11.16 -22.96 3.20
N LEU A 101 -12.22 -22.17 3.19
CA LEU A 101 -12.75 -21.49 4.37
C LEU A 101 -13.39 -22.43 5.38
N GLN A 102 -13.84 -23.61 4.97
CA GLN A 102 -14.39 -24.64 5.87
C GLN A 102 -13.30 -25.31 6.72
N PHE A 103 -12.04 -25.21 6.31
CA PHE A 103 -10.93 -25.81 7.05
C PHE A 103 -10.37 -24.83 8.11
N PRO A 104 -9.92 -25.33 9.27
CA PRO A 104 -9.14 -24.56 10.24
C PRO A 104 -7.92 -23.94 9.57
N LYS A 105 -7.48 -22.76 10.05
CA LYS A 105 -6.36 -22.00 9.43
C LYS A 105 -5.11 -22.86 9.24
N GLU A 106 -4.80 -23.70 10.21
CA GLU A 106 -3.61 -24.57 10.24
C GLU A 106 -3.66 -25.70 9.21
N ARG A 107 -4.84 -26.01 8.69
CA ARG A 107 -5.05 -27.09 7.70
C ARG A 107 -5.36 -26.59 6.29
N ARG A 108 -5.49 -25.29 6.08
CA ARG A 108 -5.84 -24.69 4.78
C ARG A 108 -4.82 -24.99 3.69
N GLN A 109 -3.56 -25.17 4.05
CA GLN A 109 -2.49 -25.59 3.14
C GLN A 109 -2.73 -26.97 2.47
N PHE A 110 -3.60 -27.81 3.03
CA PHE A 110 -3.93 -29.12 2.48
C PHE A 110 -5.16 -29.09 1.55
N THR A 111 -5.80 -27.95 1.41
CA THR A 111 -6.97 -27.80 0.52
C THR A 111 -6.58 -27.86 -0.95
N ARG A 112 -7.56 -28.13 -1.80
CA ARG A 112 -7.36 -28.25 -3.23
C ARG A 112 -6.75 -26.99 -3.83
N LEU A 113 -7.24 -25.82 -3.44
CA LEU A 113 -6.74 -24.53 -3.94
C LEU A 113 -5.25 -24.36 -3.63
N HIS A 114 -4.83 -24.59 -2.38
CA HIS A 114 -3.43 -24.46 -1.99
C HIS A 114 -2.52 -25.51 -2.64
N LYS A 115 -3.04 -26.70 -2.96
CA LYS A 115 -2.28 -27.70 -3.73
C LYS A 115 -2.03 -27.28 -5.16
N MET A 116 -2.99 -26.60 -5.78
CA MET A 116 -2.86 -26.09 -7.15
C MET A 116 -2.08 -24.78 -7.22
N VAL A 117 -2.25 -23.92 -6.21
CA VAL A 117 -1.60 -22.60 -6.10
C VAL A 117 -0.97 -22.48 -4.71
N PRO A 118 0.22 -23.05 -4.47
CA PRO A 118 0.84 -23.09 -3.15
C PRO A 118 1.15 -21.70 -2.57
N GLN A 119 1.31 -20.70 -3.41
CA GLN A 119 1.60 -19.32 -3.03
C GLN A 119 0.35 -18.46 -2.86
N VAL A 120 -0.86 -19.05 -2.96
CA VAL A 120 -2.09 -18.29 -2.75
C VAL A 120 -2.15 -17.77 -1.31
N GLY A 121 -2.56 -16.51 -1.17
CA GLY A 121 -2.74 -15.88 0.15
C GLY A 121 -3.91 -16.45 0.94
N TYR A 122 -4.09 -15.93 2.16
CA TYR A 122 -5.19 -16.33 3.02
C TYR A 122 -6.49 -15.64 2.63
N PHE A 123 -7.57 -16.43 2.61
CA PHE A 123 -8.93 -15.88 2.47
C PHE A 123 -9.56 -15.75 3.86
N PHE A 124 -10.18 -14.61 4.12
CA PHE A 124 -10.90 -14.32 5.37
C PHE A 124 -12.41 -14.55 5.23
N HIS A 125 -12.92 -14.49 4.02
CA HIS A 125 -14.34 -14.65 3.67
C HIS A 125 -14.49 -15.18 2.24
N SER A 126 -15.68 -15.66 1.90
CA SER A 126 -15.98 -16.10 0.53
C SER A 126 -15.95 -14.90 -0.43
N LEU A 127 -15.62 -15.16 -1.68
CA LEU A 127 -15.66 -14.18 -2.76
C LEU A 127 -16.71 -14.60 -3.77
N PRO A 128 -17.77 -13.81 -3.99
CA PRO A 128 -18.84 -14.13 -4.93
C PRO A 128 -18.40 -13.83 -6.37
N LEU A 129 -17.48 -14.64 -6.91
CA LEU A 129 -16.85 -14.42 -8.22
C LEU A 129 -17.84 -14.52 -9.36
N THR A 130 -18.78 -15.46 -9.27
CA THR A 130 -19.83 -15.64 -10.27
C THR A 130 -20.75 -14.41 -10.38
N LYS A 131 -21.07 -13.79 -9.23
CA LYS A 131 -21.83 -12.54 -9.19
C LYS A 131 -21.03 -11.38 -9.76
N ALA A 132 -19.77 -11.26 -9.36
CA ALA A 132 -18.86 -10.22 -9.84
C ALA A 132 -18.62 -10.31 -11.37
N LEU A 133 -18.52 -11.53 -11.90
CA LEU A 133 -18.43 -11.75 -13.34
C LEU A 133 -19.65 -11.20 -14.07
N LYS A 134 -20.86 -11.50 -13.60
CA LYS A 134 -22.10 -11.01 -14.23
C LYS A 134 -22.13 -9.49 -14.30
N GLU A 135 -21.77 -8.82 -13.21
CA GLU A 135 -21.68 -7.36 -13.17
C GLU A 135 -20.61 -6.82 -14.12
N TYR A 136 -19.43 -7.42 -14.13
CA TYR A 136 -18.37 -7.02 -15.05
C TYR A 136 -18.73 -7.24 -16.51
N ASP A 137 -19.45 -8.32 -16.82
CA ASP A 137 -19.83 -8.70 -18.17
C ASP A 137 -20.88 -7.80 -18.80
N GLU A 138 -21.70 -7.08 -18.00
CA GLU A 138 -22.70 -6.12 -18.47
C GLU A 138 -22.10 -5.06 -19.40
N PHE A 139 -20.86 -4.61 -19.12
CA PHE A 139 -20.17 -3.60 -19.93
C PHE A 139 -18.97 -4.14 -20.69
N SER A 140 -18.33 -5.21 -20.24
CA SER A 140 -17.11 -5.75 -20.86
C SER A 140 -17.40 -6.76 -21.97
N HIS A 141 -18.59 -7.40 -21.93
CA HIS A 141 -18.98 -8.49 -22.81
C HIS A 141 -17.93 -9.62 -22.88
N LEU A 142 -17.26 -9.89 -21.76
CA LEU A 142 -16.14 -10.82 -21.65
C LEU A 142 -16.54 -12.24 -22.04
N THR A 143 -17.72 -12.70 -21.58
CA THR A 143 -18.23 -14.05 -21.83
C THR A 143 -18.62 -14.29 -23.28
N LYS A 144 -18.87 -13.24 -24.06
CA LYS A 144 -19.21 -13.30 -25.48
C LYS A 144 -18.02 -13.38 -26.43
N ARG A 145 -16.80 -13.24 -25.90
CA ARG A 145 -15.58 -13.27 -26.71
C ARG A 145 -15.23 -14.72 -27.09
N GLN A 146 -14.98 -14.96 -28.35
CA GLN A 146 -14.65 -16.30 -28.87
C GLN A 146 -13.14 -16.57 -28.94
N TYR A 147 -12.33 -15.53 -29.24
CA TYR A 147 -10.92 -15.71 -29.59
C TYR A 147 -9.95 -14.98 -28.67
N VAL A 148 -10.47 -14.15 -27.80
CA VAL A 148 -9.66 -13.34 -26.88
C VAL A 148 -9.97 -13.75 -25.45
N LEU A 149 -9.04 -14.50 -24.86
CA LEU A 149 -9.17 -14.93 -23.47
C LEU A 149 -9.06 -13.73 -22.52
N PRO A 150 -9.68 -13.82 -21.33
CA PRO A 150 -9.51 -12.82 -20.29
C PRO A 150 -8.04 -12.62 -19.95
N ASN A 151 -7.64 -11.38 -19.83
CA ASN A 151 -6.29 -11.02 -19.41
C ASN A 151 -6.20 -10.84 -17.89
N PHE A 152 -4.97 -10.69 -17.39
CA PHE A 152 -4.70 -10.52 -15.97
C PHE A 152 -5.48 -9.34 -15.33
N ALA A 153 -5.57 -8.19 -16.02
CA ALA A 153 -6.26 -7.01 -15.50
C ALA A 153 -7.77 -7.22 -15.40
N GLU A 154 -8.37 -7.93 -16.33
CA GLU A 154 -9.81 -8.25 -16.33
C GLU A 154 -10.15 -9.21 -15.18
N ILE A 155 -9.37 -10.28 -15.00
CA ILE A 155 -9.55 -11.20 -13.87
C ILE A 155 -9.38 -10.47 -12.54
N ARG A 156 -8.36 -9.62 -12.41
CA ARG A 156 -8.16 -8.80 -11.22
C ARG A 156 -9.34 -7.89 -10.95
N HIS A 157 -9.94 -7.31 -11.99
CA HIS A 157 -11.10 -6.45 -11.83
C HIS A 157 -12.30 -7.22 -11.28
N ILE A 158 -12.56 -8.42 -11.78
CA ILE A 158 -13.63 -9.29 -11.26
C ILE A 158 -13.39 -9.64 -9.79
N LEU A 159 -12.14 -9.98 -9.41
CA LEU A 159 -11.77 -10.22 -8.01
C LEU A 159 -12.02 -9.00 -7.13
N ASN A 160 -11.67 -7.81 -7.61
CA ASN A 160 -11.90 -6.56 -6.88
C ASN A 160 -13.41 -6.31 -6.68
N ILE A 161 -14.25 -6.51 -7.70
CA ILE A 161 -15.71 -6.40 -7.58
C ILE A 161 -16.23 -7.39 -6.53
N ALA A 162 -15.75 -8.64 -6.55
CA ALA A 162 -16.15 -9.64 -5.56
C ALA A 162 -15.75 -9.23 -4.13
N GLN A 163 -14.57 -8.65 -3.95
CA GLN A 163 -14.13 -8.11 -2.66
C GLN A 163 -15.01 -6.95 -2.19
N VAL A 164 -15.39 -6.04 -3.09
CA VAL A 164 -16.31 -4.94 -2.78
C VAL A 164 -17.67 -5.47 -2.33
N HIS A 165 -18.23 -6.47 -3.01
CA HIS A 165 -19.50 -7.09 -2.60
C HIS A 165 -19.50 -7.63 -1.17
N VAL A 166 -18.36 -8.14 -0.72
CA VAL A 166 -18.24 -8.68 0.64
C VAL A 166 -18.00 -7.60 1.67
N SER A 167 -17.12 -6.65 1.36
CA SER A 167 -16.72 -5.59 2.30
C SER A 167 -17.74 -4.46 2.43
N ALA A 168 -18.52 -4.18 1.39
CA ALA A 168 -19.41 -3.01 1.31
C ALA A 168 -20.36 -2.84 2.50
N LYS A 169 -20.87 -3.94 3.06
CA LYS A 169 -21.80 -3.91 4.21
C LYS A 169 -21.18 -3.39 5.50
N ASN A 170 -19.84 -3.48 5.62
CA ASN A 170 -19.10 -3.17 6.85
C ASN A 170 -18.12 -2.02 6.65
N VAL A 171 -18.06 -1.43 5.45
CA VAL A 171 -17.19 -0.29 5.17
C VAL A 171 -17.64 0.92 5.97
N ARG A 172 -16.70 1.48 6.74
CA ARG A 172 -16.89 2.72 7.50
C ARG A 172 -15.95 3.83 7.04
N LEU A 173 -14.84 3.45 6.41
CA LEU A 173 -13.83 4.35 5.90
C LEU A 173 -13.37 3.88 4.53
N VAL A 174 -13.28 4.80 3.59
CA VAL A 174 -12.64 4.62 2.28
C VAL A 174 -11.49 5.61 2.18
N THR A 175 -10.30 5.12 1.88
CA THR A 175 -9.13 5.97 1.66
C THR A 175 -8.77 5.98 0.19
N PHE A 176 -8.44 7.16 -0.33
CA PHE A 176 -7.95 7.35 -1.68
C PHE A 176 -6.55 7.95 -1.63
N ASP A 177 -5.62 7.36 -2.36
CA ASP A 177 -4.40 8.03 -2.71
C ASP A 177 -4.72 9.19 -3.68
N ALA A 178 -4.00 10.30 -3.54
CA ALA A 178 -4.30 11.51 -4.29
C ALA A 178 -3.61 11.52 -5.66
N ASP A 179 -2.28 11.64 -5.65
CA ASP A 179 -1.48 11.83 -6.84
C ASP A 179 -1.41 10.57 -7.72
N GLY A 180 -1.77 10.70 -8.99
CA GLY A 180 -1.85 9.57 -9.93
C GLY A 180 -3.06 8.63 -9.71
N THR A 181 -3.92 8.90 -8.74
CA THR A 181 -5.14 8.13 -8.43
C THR A 181 -6.40 8.96 -8.65
N LEU A 182 -6.58 10.07 -7.93
CA LEU A 182 -7.73 10.96 -8.07
C LEU A 182 -7.50 12.05 -9.12
N TYR A 183 -6.27 12.49 -9.28
CA TYR A 183 -5.82 13.46 -10.28
C TYR A 183 -4.40 13.14 -10.73
N GLN A 184 -3.93 13.80 -11.78
CA GLN A 184 -2.57 13.60 -12.29
C GLN A 184 -1.54 14.10 -11.27
N ASP A 185 -0.40 13.40 -11.21
CA ASP A 185 0.71 13.76 -10.33
C ASP A 185 1.11 15.23 -10.48
N GLY A 186 1.22 15.93 -9.35
CA GLY A 186 1.54 17.37 -9.29
C GLY A 186 0.40 18.30 -9.71
N LYS A 187 -0.80 17.79 -10.00
CA LYS A 187 -1.99 18.58 -10.34
C LYS A 187 -2.92 18.73 -9.12
N HIS A 188 -4.11 19.20 -9.37
CA HIS A 188 -5.17 19.37 -8.38
C HIS A 188 -6.45 18.66 -8.83
N PHE A 189 -7.39 18.52 -7.93
CA PHE A 189 -8.71 17.97 -8.22
C PHE A 189 -9.50 18.97 -9.10
N GLU A 190 -9.88 18.56 -10.30
CA GLU A 190 -10.64 19.40 -11.25
C GLU A 190 -12.14 19.39 -10.91
N ASP A 191 -12.85 20.48 -11.22
CA ASP A 191 -14.27 20.68 -10.85
C ASP A 191 -15.23 19.70 -11.53
N ASP A 192 -14.84 19.15 -12.70
CA ASP A 192 -15.63 18.21 -13.50
C ASP A 192 -15.24 16.74 -13.26
N ASN A 193 -14.40 16.47 -12.27
CA ASN A 193 -13.96 15.13 -11.97
C ASN A 193 -15.14 14.26 -11.50
N LYS A 194 -15.40 13.18 -12.22
CA LYS A 194 -16.51 12.23 -11.96
C LYS A 194 -16.45 11.56 -10.59
N MET A 195 -15.27 11.57 -9.94
CA MET A 195 -15.14 11.02 -8.59
C MET A 195 -15.78 11.89 -7.52
N ILE A 196 -16.01 13.18 -7.77
CA ILE A 196 -16.63 14.11 -6.80
C ILE A 196 -18.00 13.58 -6.36
N ASP A 197 -18.88 13.27 -7.31
CA ASP A 197 -20.21 12.75 -7.00
C ASP A 197 -20.15 11.43 -6.23
N LYS A 198 -19.15 10.58 -6.53
CA LYS A 198 -18.97 9.31 -5.81
C LYS A 198 -18.48 9.50 -4.39
N ILE A 199 -17.58 10.45 -4.16
CA ILE A 199 -17.12 10.84 -2.84
C ILE A 199 -18.30 11.38 -2.01
N ILE A 200 -19.10 12.29 -2.57
CA ILE A 200 -20.27 12.84 -1.89
C ILE A 200 -21.25 11.73 -1.54
N GLN A 201 -21.58 10.83 -2.46
CA GLN A 201 -22.46 9.69 -2.21
C GLN A 201 -21.96 8.80 -1.06
N LEU A 202 -20.67 8.55 -0.97
CA LEU A 202 -20.10 7.80 0.16
C LEU A 202 -20.31 8.54 1.49
N MET A 203 -20.07 9.85 1.51
CA MET A 203 -20.29 10.68 2.71
C MET A 203 -21.77 10.73 3.12
N GLU A 204 -22.69 10.82 2.16
CA GLU A 204 -24.14 10.76 2.40
C GLU A 204 -24.59 9.42 3.02
N LEU A 205 -23.90 8.33 2.68
CA LEU A 205 -24.10 7.02 3.29
C LEU A 205 -23.48 6.90 4.69
N GLY A 206 -22.86 7.97 5.22
CA GLY A 206 -22.19 7.97 6.52
C GLY A 206 -20.84 7.24 6.52
N ILE A 207 -20.24 7.08 5.35
CA ILE A 207 -18.91 6.46 5.21
C ILE A 207 -17.88 7.59 5.24
N HIS A 208 -16.89 7.45 6.12
CA HIS A 208 -15.76 8.36 6.14
C HIS A 208 -14.93 8.21 4.85
N VAL A 209 -14.58 9.33 4.26
CA VAL A 209 -13.70 9.40 3.10
C VAL A 209 -12.45 10.17 3.48
N ALA A 210 -11.28 9.57 3.32
CA ALA A 210 -10.01 10.24 3.55
C ALA A 210 -9.16 10.25 2.27
N ILE A 211 -8.72 11.44 1.88
CA ILE A 211 -7.68 11.58 0.86
C ILE A 211 -6.33 11.48 1.58
N VAL A 212 -5.54 10.48 1.20
CA VAL A 212 -4.20 10.25 1.76
C VAL A 212 -3.18 10.68 0.72
N THR A 213 -2.27 11.57 1.10
CA THR A 213 -1.23 12.08 0.19
C THR A 213 0.14 12.12 0.88
N ALA A 214 1.18 11.81 0.12
CA ALA A 214 2.56 11.99 0.55
C ALA A 214 2.94 13.46 0.72
N ALA A 215 2.19 14.38 0.07
CA ALA A 215 2.44 15.81 0.19
C ALA A 215 2.34 16.27 1.65
N GLY A 216 3.43 16.84 2.16
CA GLY A 216 3.54 17.33 3.54
C GLY A 216 3.69 18.85 3.55
N TYR A 217 2.67 19.54 4.07
CA TYR A 217 2.67 21.00 4.22
C TYR A 217 2.36 21.36 5.69
N PRO A 218 3.33 21.21 6.61
CA PRO A 218 3.09 21.47 8.02
C PRO A 218 2.64 22.92 8.25
N GLY A 219 1.52 23.10 8.93
CA GLY A 219 0.96 24.42 9.24
C GLY A 219 0.41 25.22 8.07
N GLN A 220 0.25 24.62 6.88
CA GLN A 220 -0.20 25.30 5.65
C GLN A 220 -1.43 24.58 5.06
N PRO A 221 -2.61 24.70 5.69
CA PRO A 221 -3.82 24.01 5.24
C PRO A 221 -4.26 24.46 3.84
N GLU A 222 -3.99 25.71 3.46
CA GLU A 222 -4.29 26.28 2.16
C GLU A 222 -3.65 25.51 1.00
N LYS A 223 -2.50 24.89 1.20
CA LYS A 223 -1.86 24.06 0.16
C LYS A 223 -2.59 22.73 -0.05
N PHE A 224 -3.18 22.18 0.99
CA PHE A 224 -4.06 21.01 0.84
C PHE A 224 -5.39 21.41 0.20
N GLU A 225 -5.92 22.59 0.52
CA GLU A 225 -7.11 23.14 -0.15
C GLU A 225 -6.88 23.35 -1.64
N GLU A 226 -5.73 23.87 -2.03
CA GLU A 226 -5.36 24.04 -3.44
C GLU A 226 -5.37 22.69 -4.18
N ARG A 227 -4.82 21.62 -3.58
CA ARG A 227 -4.81 20.29 -4.17
C ARG A 227 -6.21 19.69 -4.30
N THR A 228 -7.10 19.95 -3.36
CA THR A 228 -8.46 19.40 -3.31
C THR A 228 -9.52 20.40 -3.79
N ARG A 229 -9.11 21.52 -4.39
CA ARG A 229 -9.97 22.68 -4.70
C ARG A 229 -11.28 22.32 -5.38
N GLY A 230 -11.24 21.57 -6.48
CA GLY A 230 -12.44 21.23 -7.25
C GLY A 230 -13.46 20.46 -6.40
N LEU A 231 -13.01 19.60 -5.49
CA LEU A 231 -13.86 18.88 -4.56
C LEU A 231 -14.49 19.82 -3.51
N LEU A 232 -13.67 20.69 -2.89
CA LEU A 232 -14.14 21.66 -1.90
C LEU A 232 -15.12 22.70 -2.51
N ASP A 233 -14.86 23.14 -3.72
CA ASP A 233 -15.74 24.06 -4.46
C ASP A 233 -17.09 23.40 -4.76
N GLN A 234 -17.13 22.10 -5.08
CA GLN A 234 -18.38 21.37 -5.25
C GLN A 234 -19.13 21.20 -3.92
N PHE A 235 -18.45 20.98 -2.79
CA PHE A 235 -19.10 20.96 -1.47
C PHE A 235 -19.77 22.29 -1.15
N LYS A 236 -19.10 23.43 -1.42
CA LYS A 236 -19.65 24.79 -1.29
C LYS A 236 -20.85 25.02 -2.23
N LYS A 237 -20.71 24.64 -3.50
CA LYS A 237 -21.74 24.82 -4.52
C LYS A 237 -23.02 24.03 -4.19
N GLN A 238 -22.86 22.80 -3.71
CA GLN A 238 -23.98 21.94 -3.29
C GLN A 238 -24.48 22.27 -1.88
N LYS A 239 -23.81 23.15 -1.14
CA LYS A 239 -24.14 23.54 0.24
C LYS A 239 -24.28 22.34 1.16
N LEU A 240 -23.31 21.42 1.11
CA LEU A 240 -23.36 20.21 1.93
C LEU A 240 -23.41 20.56 3.42
N PRO A 241 -24.36 20.02 4.18
CA PRO A 241 -24.46 20.33 5.60
C PRO A 241 -23.32 19.71 6.42
N PRO A 242 -23.00 20.27 7.61
CA PRO A 242 -21.96 19.73 8.49
C PRO A 242 -22.17 18.25 8.88
N SER A 243 -23.44 17.79 8.87
CA SER A 243 -23.76 16.38 9.10
C SER A 243 -23.19 15.43 8.03
N ILE A 244 -22.88 15.93 6.84
CA ILE A 244 -22.25 15.19 5.72
C ILE A 244 -20.76 15.50 5.67
N THR A 245 -20.36 16.78 5.74
CA THR A 245 -18.95 17.18 5.59
C THR A 245 -18.03 16.64 6.69
N LYS A 246 -18.58 16.31 7.86
CA LYS A 246 -17.85 15.63 8.95
C LYS A 246 -17.26 14.27 8.56
N TYR A 247 -17.72 13.68 7.47
CA TYR A 247 -17.18 12.40 6.96
C TYR A 247 -16.03 12.57 5.99
N PHE A 248 -15.64 13.81 5.67
CA PHE A 248 -14.51 14.09 4.80
C PHE A 248 -13.25 14.43 5.59
N HIS A 249 -12.11 13.84 5.19
CA HIS A 249 -10.82 14.03 5.84
C HIS A 249 -9.72 14.14 4.79
N VAL A 250 -8.63 14.83 5.16
CA VAL A 250 -7.37 14.79 4.41
C VAL A 250 -6.26 14.35 5.36
N MET A 251 -5.47 13.37 4.93
CA MET A 251 -4.29 12.90 5.64
C MET A 251 -3.05 13.23 4.82
N GLY A 252 -2.32 14.25 5.26
CA GLY A 252 -1.12 14.72 4.60
C GLY A 252 0.16 14.14 5.17
N GLY A 253 1.27 14.25 4.41
CA GLY A 253 2.59 13.79 4.83
C GLY A 253 2.61 12.31 5.17
N GLU A 254 2.00 11.46 4.33
CA GLU A 254 1.87 10.03 4.58
C GLU A 254 1.24 9.70 5.95
N CYS A 255 0.11 10.35 6.24
CA CYS A 255 -0.65 10.24 7.50
C CYS A 255 0.02 10.87 8.74
N ASN A 256 0.94 11.82 8.56
CA ASN A 256 1.48 12.59 9.68
C ASN A 256 0.57 13.75 10.11
N TYR A 257 -0.37 14.15 9.27
CA TYR A 257 -1.30 15.25 9.53
C TYR A 257 -2.73 14.82 9.22
N LEU A 258 -3.66 15.12 10.12
CA LEU A 258 -5.09 14.97 9.87
C LEU A 258 -5.70 16.37 9.74
N LEU A 259 -6.48 16.58 8.68
CA LEU A 259 -7.25 17.80 8.47
C LEU A 259 -8.73 17.44 8.30
N ASN A 260 -9.58 18.26 8.89
CA ASN A 260 -11.02 18.19 8.75
C ASN A 260 -11.56 19.49 8.15
N LEU A 261 -12.79 19.44 7.63
CA LEU A 261 -13.48 20.63 7.13
C LEU A 261 -14.06 21.45 8.28
N ASP A 262 -13.94 22.77 8.19
CA ASP A 262 -14.68 23.71 9.01
C ASP A 262 -16.07 24.04 8.40
N GLU A 263 -16.81 24.92 9.06
CA GLU A 263 -18.14 25.34 8.60
C GLU A 263 -18.13 26.14 7.28
N THR A 264 -16.96 26.66 6.88
CA THR A 264 -16.76 27.43 5.63
C THR A 264 -16.23 26.58 4.49
N TYR A 265 -16.08 25.27 4.72
CA TYR A 265 -15.44 24.26 3.86
C TYR A 265 -13.94 24.49 3.68
N GLY A 266 -13.28 25.19 4.61
CA GLY A 266 -11.83 25.27 4.72
C GLY A 266 -11.28 24.04 5.43
N LEU A 267 -10.00 23.71 5.16
CA LEU A 267 -9.32 22.63 5.84
C LEU A 267 -8.60 23.15 7.09
N GLN A 268 -8.78 22.46 8.21
CA GLN A 268 -8.11 22.79 9.45
C GLN A 268 -7.39 21.56 10.02
N PHE A 269 -6.16 21.75 10.51
CA PHE A 269 -5.42 20.71 11.20
C PHE A 269 -6.13 20.31 12.49
N VAL A 270 -6.28 19.01 12.67
CA VAL A 270 -6.70 18.41 13.95
C VAL A 270 -5.48 18.30 14.85
N SER A 271 -5.61 18.70 16.13
CA SER A 271 -4.52 18.57 17.09
C SER A 271 -4.08 17.10 17.20
N ASN A 272 -2.77 16.88 17.27
CA ASN A 272 -2.23 15.53 17.45
C ASN A 272 -2.75 14.85 18.73
N GLU A 273 -3.05 15.63 19.76
CA GLU A 273 -3.62 15.12 21.00
C GLU A 273 -5.01 14.50 20.82
N ASP A 274 -5.76 14.93 19.79
CA ASP A 274 -7.13 14.47 19.52
C ASP A 274 -7.20 13.21 18.65
N TRP A 275 -6.17 12.95 17.81
CA TRP A 275 -6.24 11.82 16.87
C TRP A 275 -5.01 10.89 16.89
N ALA A 276 -3.82 11.41 17.26
CA ALA A 276 -2.56 10.67 17.24
C ALA A 276 -2.11 10.34 18.67
N THR A 277 -2.93 9.63 19.44
CA THR A 277 -2.60 9.33 20.84
C THR A 277 -1.48 8.29 20.93
N VAL A 278 -0.62 8.42 21.94
CA VAL A 278 0.48 7.48 22.23
C VAL A 278 -0.03 6.05 22.38
N GLU A 279 -1.25 5.86 22.92
CA GLU A 279 -1.89 4.57 23.09
C GLU A 279 -2.21 3.89 21.74
N GLN A 280 -2.58 4.68 20.72
CA GLN A 280 -2.92 4.17 19.39
C GLN A 280 -1.68 3.85 18.55
N TYR A 281 -0.64 4.65 18.65
CA TYR A 281 0.56 4.52 17.80
C TYR A 281 1.72 3.80 18.46
N GLY A 282 1.66 3.58 19.80
CA GLY A 282 2.72 2.90 20.54
C GLY A 282 4.05 3.66 20.58
N TRP A 283 4.08 4.89 20.07
CA TRP A 283 5.25 5.73 20.10
C TRP A 283 5.45 6.29 21.51
N ARG A 284 6.63 6.07 22.05
CA ARG A 284 7.02 6.69 23.32
C ARG A 284 7.59 8.07 23.02
N GLU A 285 6.99 9.08 23.65
CA GLU A 285 7.52 10.43 23.57
C GLU A 285 8.82 10.57 24.39
N GLY A 286 9.65 11.54 24.04
CA GLY A 286 10.81 11.95 24.81
C GLY A 286 12.11 11.27 24.38
N LYS A 287 12.94 10.89 25.36
CA LYS A 287 14.33 10.45 25.14
C LYS A 287 14.45 9.23 24.23
N ASP A 288 13.48 8.31 24.26
CA ASP A 288 13.52 7.08 23.46
C ASP A 288 13.28 7.37 21.97
N LEU A 289 12.34 8.28 21.67
CA LEU A 289 12.09 8.74 20.31
C LEU A 289 13.29 9.51 19.76
N GLN A 290 13.85 10.44 20.56
CA GLN A 290 15.01 11.20 20.13
C GLN A 290 16.22 10.29 19.88
N ALA A 291 16.48 9.35 20.77
CA ALA A 291 17.56 8.37 20.58
C ALA A 291 17.36 7.48 19.34
N PHE A 292 16.10 7.18 18.97
CA PHE A 292 15.79 6.48 17.73
C PHE A 292 16.07 7.35 16.49
N LEU A 293 15.62 8.61 16.51
CA LEU A 293 15.85 9.57 15.43
C LEU A 293 17.33 9.84 15.20
N ASP A 294 18.09 10.06 16.30
CA ASP A 294 19.54 10.26 16.24
C ASP A 294 20.25 9.06 15.58
N ARG A 295 19.84 7.83 15.93
CA ARG A 295 20.38 6.63 15.30
C ARG A 295 20.00 6.51 13.83
N ALA A 296 18.76 6.86 13.47
CA ALA A 296 18.31 6.84 12.09
C ALA A 296 19.10 7.85 11.24
N GLU A 297 19.32 9.06 11.75
CA GLU A 297 20.12 10.09 11.10
C GLU A 297 21.57 9.65 10.89
N ILE A 298 22.23 9.12 11.93
CA ILE A 298 23.59 8.59 11.83
C ILE A 298 23.65 7.46 10.79
N PHE A 299 22.70 6.55 10.81
CA PHE A 299 22.65 5.43 9.86
C PHE A 299 22.47 5.94 8.42
N LEU A 300 21.51 6.83 8.20
CA LEU A 300 21.22 7.37 6.86
C LEU A 300 22.40 8.19 6.32
N THR A 301 23.01 9.03 7.18
CA THR A 301 24.19 9.83 6.80
C THR A 301 25.39 8.93 6.43
N ASN A 302 25.69 7.92 7.22
CA ASN A 302 26.75 6.97 6.91
C ASN A 302 26.46 6.17 5.64
N TYR A 303 25.21 5.80 5.44
CA TYR A 303 24.77 5.05 4.29
C TYR A 303 24.79 5.88 3.00
N SER A 304 24.38 7.14 3.06
CA SER A 304 24.48 8.11 1.96
C SER A 304 25.96 8.26 1.52
N ARG A 305 26.86 8.48 2.47
CA ARG A 305 28.31 8.56 2.21
C ARG A 305 28.85 7.27 1.59
N TYR A 306 28.44 6.11 2.11
CA TYR A 306 28.84 4.81 1.58
C TYR A 306 28.37 4.60 0.14
N LEU A 307 27.19 5.06 -0.22
CA LEU A 307 26.64 4.97 -1.58
C LEU A 307 27.20 6.05 -2.51
N GLY A 308 27.86 7.10 -1.98
CA GLY A 308 28.31 8.26 -2.74
C GLY A 308 27.13 9.09 -3.29
N VAL A 309 26.02 9.10 -2.55
CA VAL A 309 24.83 9.91 -2.85
C VAL A 309 24.89 11.15 -1.97
N ASP A 310 24.89 12.33 -2.59
CA ASP A 310 24.79 13.59 -1.89
C ASP A 310 23.32 13.90 -1.69
N CYS A 311 22.84 13.74 -0.46
CA CYS A 311 21.47 14.05 -0.07
C CYS A 311 21.47 14.58 1.36
N ASP A 312 20.62 15.55 1.61
CA ASP A 312 20.29 16.00 2.96
C ASP A 312 19.47 14.90 3.68
N VAL A 313 19.85 14.62 4.91
CA VAL A 313 19.20 13.60 5.76
C VAL A 313 18.44 14.32 6.88
#